data_d173e684cccc78fb9631d01959d1a1c4
#
_entry.id   d173e684cccc78fb9631d01959d1a1c4
#
_cell.length_a   1.000
_cell.length_b   1.000
_cell.length_c   1.000
_cell.angle_alpha   90.00
_cell.angle_beta   90.00
_cell.angle_gamma   90.00
#
_symmetry.space_group_name_H-M   'P 1'
#
loop_
_entity.id
_entity.type
_entity.pdbx_description
1 polymer ?
#
loop_
_entity_poly.entity_id
_entity_poly.type
_entity_poly.pdbx_seq_one_letter_code
_entity_poly.pdbx_strand_id
1 'polypeptide(L)'
;MITIFLIAVTGFEYLLVDPVAQRVGMGYALAADGYSVNYNPAGLAYDTCGFYSASYLNYIAGTHFGYLGLERNQLGVGARYFYSGSMKKTDSQGNEYGSFGTHFIDLAVGKGLFFKDIGLGFSLKLIYERIDTLSCIGAGADLGGMYYFPDYDLQVGLTLKNIGTTIKPFISEREALPYELDLSAVKHFRAGWIGLDLVKPALADFGARVGGGYEINRLFCLRASYNSLLSSMRTGGNGLDILTGITVGFGIKVSPLNVDFSYAPYFDLGGGLRISVNIGG
;
A
#
# COMPACT_ATOMS: atom_id res chain seq x y z
N MET A 1 24.15 12.19 19.79
CA MET A 1 24.85 11.56 18.66
C MET A 1 23.76 11.10 17.71
N ILE A 2 23.44 11.90 16.69
CA ILE A 2 22.39 11.57 15.71
C ILE A 2 23.02 10.57 14.76
N THR A 3 22.65 9.31 14.90
CA THR A 3 23.00 8.28 13.92
C THR A 3 22.09 8.50 12.71
N ILE A 4 22.58 9.25 11.73
CA ILE A 4 21.95 9.30 10.41
C ILE A 4 22.19 7.91 9.82
N PHE A 5 21.19 7.06 9.87
CA PHE A 5 21.13 5.91 8.97
C PHE A 5 21.04 6.48 7.55
N LEU A 6 22.15 6.43 6.83
CA LEU A 6 22.13 6.47 5.36
C LEU A 6 21.40 5.18 4.94
N ILE A 7 20.07 5.24 4.93
CA ILE A 7 19.28 4.31 4.17
C ILE A 7 19.70 4.56 2.73
N ALA A 8 20.24 3.56 2.07
CA ALA A 8 20.43 3.61 0.62
C ALA A 8 19.05 3.92 0.02
N VAL A 9 18.84 5.17 -0.36
CA VAL A 9 17.58 5.64 -0.96
C VAL A 9 17.47 4.91 -2.27
N THR A 10 16.61 3.90 -2.32
CA THR A 10 16.20 3.34 -3.59
C THR A 10 15.17 4.30 -4.16
N GLY A 11 15.23 4.66 -5.43
CA GLY A 11 14.29 5.59 -6.05
C GLY A 11 12.82 5.13 -5.98
N PHE A 12 12.57 3.90 -5.59
CA PHE A 12 11.26 3.21 -5.62
C PHE A 12 10.54 3.15 -4.26
N GLU A 13 10.94 3.91 -3.26
CA GLU A 13 10.34 3.86 -1.90
C GLU A 13 8.86 4.24 -1.87
N TYR A 14 8.38 4.98 -2.86
CA TYR A 14 6.95 5.30 -2.98
C TYR A 14 6.08 4.04 -3.10
N LEU A 15 6.64 2.90 -3.55
CA LEU A 15 5.97 1.61 -3.61
C LEU A 15 5.55 1.08 -2.22
N LEU A 16 6.18 1.56 -1.15
CA LEU A 16 5.88 1.20 0.24
C LEU A 16 4.74 2.04 0.84
N VAL A 17 4.36 3.16 0.18
CA VAL A 17 3.25 4.00 0.64
C VAL A 17 1.93 3.41 0.15
N ASP A 18 1.02 3.19 1.09
CA ASP A 18 -0.30 2.62 0.81
C ASP A 18 -1.32 3.73 0.54
N PRO A 19 -1.87 3.85 -0.69
CA PRO A 19 -2.87 4.86 -1.02
C PRO A 19 -4.31 4.45 -0.69
N VAL A 20 -4.57 3.18 -0.33
CA VAL A 20 -5.92 2.65 -0.20
C VAL A 20 -6.45 2.81 1.21
N ALA A 21 -7.55 3.59 1.37
CA ALA A 21 -8.16 3.90 2.66
C ALA A 21 -8.57 2.65 3.44
N GLN A 22 -9.22 1.70 2.76
CA GLN A 22 -9.69 0.45 3.34
C GLN A 22 -8.52 -0.37 3.91
N ARG A 23 -7.43 -0.51 3.13
CA ARG A 23 -6.29 -1.37 3.48
C ARG A 23 -5.50 -0.83 4.67
N VAL A 24 -5.17 0.45 4.66
CA VAL A 24 -4.44 1.09 5.77
C VAL A 24 -5.25 1.01 7.06
N GLY A 25 -6.57 1.21 6.99
CA GLY A 25 -7.46 1.08 8.15
C GLY A 25 -7.60 -0.35 8.67
N MET A 26 -7.30 -1.36 7.85
CA MET A 26 -7.35 -2.78 8.25
C MET A 26 -6.08 -3.25 8.97
N GLY A 27 -4.90 -2.70 8.63
CA GLY A 27 -3.64 -3.09 9.24
C GLY A 27 -3.15 -4.48 8.86
N TYR A 28 -3.53 -5.01 7.69
CA TYR A 28 -3.05 -6.30 7.16
C TYR A 28 -3.05 -6.32 5.64
N ALA A 29 -2.22 -7.19 5.03
CA ALA A 29 -2.00 -7.24 3.59
C ALA A 29 -2.85 -8.28 2.85
N LEU A 30 -3.62 -9.14 3.53
CA LEU A 30 -4.53 -10.08 2.87
C LEU A 30 -5.60 -9.33 2.07
N ALA A 31 -5.82 -9.75 0.82
CA ALA A 31 -6.79 -9.16 -0.08
C ALA A 31 -7.56 -10.24 -0.84
N ALA A 32 -8.86 -10.04 -0.97
CA ALA A 32 -9.78 -10.73 -1.88
C ALA A 32 -10.98 -9.80 -2.07
N ASP A 33 -10.72 -8.52 -2.36
CA ASP A 33 -11.68 -7.42 -2.24
C ASP A 33 -11.45 -6.31 -3.29
N GLY A 34 -10.84 -6.65 -4.41
CA GLY A 34 -10.59 -5.72 -5.51
C GLY A 34 -9.26 -4.96 -5.44
N TYR A 35 -8.39 -5.32 -4.49
CA TYR A 35 -7.05 -4.71 -4.36
C TYR A 35 -5.92 -5.75 -4.41
N SER A 36 -6.26 -7.03 -4.68
CA SER A 36 -5.35 -8.18 -4.55
C SER A 36 -4.10 -8.05 -5.39
N VAL A 37 -4.20 -7.54 -6.62
CA VAL A 37 -3.08 -7.46 -7.57
C VAL A 37 -1.86 -6.71 -7.03
N ASN A 38 -2.06 -5.74 -6.14
CA ASN A 38 -0.99 -4.92 -5.56
C ASN A 38 -0.66 -5.24 -4.10
N TYR A 39 -1.46 -6.11 -3.43
CA TYR A 39 -1.28 -6.44 -2.02
C TYR A 39 -0.87 -7.89 -1.80
N ASN A 40 -1.72 -8.82 -2.19
CA ASN A 40 -1.43 -10.25 -2.23
C ASN A 40 -2.11 -10.85 -3.45
N PRO A 41 -1.38 -11.14 -4.53
CA PRO A 41 -1.97 -11.63 -5.77
C PRO A 41 -2.69 -12.98 -5.62
N ALA A 42 -2.48 -13.72 -4.53
CA ALA A 42 -3.27 -14.93 -4.22
C ALA A 42 -4.75 -14.61 -3.98
N GLY A 43 -5.09 -13.39 -3.56
CA GLY A 43 -6.48 -12.94 -3.42
C GLY A 43 -7.27 -13.00 -4.72
N LEU A 44 -6.61 -12.86 -5.87
CA LEU A 44 -7.23 -13.00 -7.18
C LEU A 44 -7.84 -14.40 -7.40
N ALA A 45 -7.29 -15.44 -6.77
CA ALA A 45 -7.88 -16.80 -6.87
C ALA A 45 -9.30 -16.84 -6.31
N TYR A 46 -9.61 -16.01 -5.32
CA TYR A 46 -10.90 -15.94 -4.64
C TYR A 46 -11.88 -14.97 -5.31
N ASP A 47 -11.45 -14.24 -6.34
CA ASP A 47 -12.30 -13.29 -7.05
C ASP A 47 -13.32 -14.04 -7.94
N THR A 48 -14.58 -13.99 -7.53
CA THR A 48 -15.71 -14.62 -8.22
C THR A 48 -16.64 -13.61 -8.89
N CYS A 49 -16.61 -12.34 -8.50
CA CYS A 49 -17.61 -11.35 -8.87
C CYS A 49 -17.09 -10.22 -9.75
N GLY A 50 -15.84 -9.90 -9.60
CA GLY A 50 -15.20 -8.77 -10.26
C GLY A 50 -15.35 -7.46 -9.50
N PHE A 51 -14.29 -6.64 -9.51
CA PHE A 51 -14.18 -5.38 -8.78
C PHE A 51 -13.58 -4.28 -9.64
N TYR A 52 -14.10 -3.06 -9.46
CA TYR A 52 -13.50 -1.81 -9.92
C TYR A 52 -13.14 -0.99 -8.70
N SER A 53 -11.91 -0.58 -8.57
CA SER A 53 -11.42 0.14 -7.40
C SER A 53 -10.68 1.41 -7.80
N ALA A 54 -10.89 2.46 -7.03
CA ALA A 54 -10.15 3.71 -7.15
C ALA A 54 -9.82 4.22 -5.75
N SER A 55 -8.66 4.87 -5.61
CA SER A 55 -8.29 5.51 -4.35
C SER A 55 -7.45 6.76 -4.59
N TYR A 56 -7.54 7.68 -3.65
CA TYR A 56 -6.75 8.90 -3.59
C TYR A 56 -6.24 9.12 -2.17
N LEU A 57 -4.97 9.50 -2.06
CA LEU A 57 -4.32 9.89 -0.82
C LEU A 57 -3.72 11.28 -0.98
N ASN A 58 -4.15 12.22 -0.14
CA ASN A 58 -3.42 13.44 0.16
C ASN A 58 -2.45 13.12 1.30
N TYR A 59 -1.15 13.14 1.01
CA TYR A 59 -0.11 12.71 1.91
C TYR A 59 0.68 13.91 2.48
N ILE A 60 1.72 13.63 3.24
CA ILE A 60 2.59 14.66 3.83
C ILE A 60 3.28 15.52 2.76
N ALA A 61 3.68 16.73 3.14
CA ALA A 61 4.42 17.68 2.29
C ALA A 61 3.72 18.02 0.96
N GLY A 62 2.38 17.93 0.88
CA GLY A 62 1.63 18.22 -0.34
C GLY A 62 1.84 17.22 -1.47
N THR A 63 2.24 16.00 -1.14
CA THR A 63 2.35 14.90 -2.10
C THR A 63 1.02 14.16 -2.25
N HIS A 64 0.81 13.54 -3.40
CA HIS A 64 -0.45 12.90 -3.76
C HIS A 64 -0.21 11.52 -4.33
N PHE A 65 -1.09 10.57 -3.98
CA PHE A 65 -1.11 9.23 -4.56
C PHE A 65 -2.49 8.92 -5.11
N GLY A 66 -2.52 8.16 -6.18
CA GLY A 66 -3.72 7.56 -6.75
C GLY A 66 -3.56 6.06 -6.91
N TYR A 67 -4.68 5.35 -6.90
CA TYR A 67 -4.78 3.94 -7.25
C TYR A 67 -5.99 3.70 -8.13
N LEU A 68 -5.85 2.88 -9.14
CA LEU A 68 -6.93 2.31 -9.95
C LEU A 68 -6.74 0.81 -10.05
N GLY A 69 -7.80 0.04 -9.90
CA GLY A 69 -7.79 -1.43 -9.99
C GLY A 69 -8.99 -1.99 -10.72
N LEU A 70 -8.74 -3.06 -11.43
CA LEU A 70 -9.76 -3.91 -12.04
C LEU A 70 -9.38 -5.37 -11.77
N GLU A 71 -10.27 -6.10 -11.11
CA GLU A 71 -10.13 -7.54 -10.86
C GLU A 71 -11.34 -8.26 -11.40
N ARG A 72 -11.15 -9.31 -12.17
CA ARG A 72 -12.22 -10.14 -12.71
C ARG A 72 -11.69 -11.49 -13.20
N ASN A 73 -12.43 -12.57 -12.89
CA ASN A 73 -12.10 -13.92 -13.36
C ASN A 73 -10.66 -14.34 -13.02
N GLN A 74 -10.25 -14.07 -11.78
CA GLN A 74 -8.91 -14.39 -11.29
C GLN A 74 -7.77 -13.60 -11.97
N LEU A 75 -8.10 -12.59 -12.77
CA LEU A 75 -7.15 -11.66 -13.36
C LEU A 75 -7.28 -10.30 -12.67
N GLY A 76 -6.15 -9.63 -12.47
CA GLY A 76 -6.12 -8.28 -11.91
C GLY A 76 -5.21 -7.37 -12.71
N VAL A 77 -5.63 -6.12 -12.82
CA VAL A 77 -4.82 -5.00 -13.33
C VAL A 77 -4.87 -3.89 -12.31
N GLY A 78 -3.72 -3.33 -11.96
CA GLY A 78 -3.61 -2.21 -11.04
C GLY A 78 -2.70 -1.13 -11.58
N ALA A 79 -3.00 0.12 -11.25
CA ALA A 79 -2.16 1.26 -11.53
C ALA A 79 -2.04 2.12 -10.28
N ARG A 80 -0.81 2.48 -9.90
CA ARG A 80 -0.55 3.49 -8.87
C ARG A 80 0.13 4.69 -9.50
N TYR A 81 -0.18 5.86 -8.99
CA TYR A 81 0.40 7.12 -9.41
C TYR A 81 0.81 7.93 -8.19
N PHE A 82 2.00 8.51 -8.25
CA PHE A 82 2.52 9.45 -7.27
C PHE A 82 2.87 10.79 -7.94
N TYR A 83 2.55 11.87 -7.24
CA TYR A 83 2.92 13.23 -7.61
C TYR A 83 3.44 13.99 -6.39
N SER A 84 4.63 14.56 -6.51
CA SER A 84 5.29 15.28 -5.41
C SER A 84 4.72 16.68 -5.12
N GLY A 85 3.77 17.17 -5.93
CA GLY A 85 3.49 18.59 -5.98
C GLY A 85 4.54 19.35 -6.78
N SER A 86 4.38 20.67 -6.88
CA SER A 86 5.33 21.55 -7.54
C SER A 86 6.42 21.99 -6.55
N MET A 87 7.67 21.72 -6.90
CA MET A 87 8.87 22.11 -6.13
C MET A 87 9.62 23.22 -6.86
N LYS A 88 10.17 24.17 -6.14
CA LYS A 88 10.97 25.25 -6.71
C LYS A 88 12.38 24.77 -7.04
N LYS A 89 12.91 25.20 -8.18
CA LYS A 89 14.31 25.03 -8.54
C LYS A 89 15.11 26.17 -7.94
N THR A 90 16.21 25.84 -7.27
CA THR A 90 17.14 26.80 -6.71
C THR A 90 18.54 26.57 -7.25
N ASP A 91 19.29 27.63 -7.47
CA ASP A 91 20.71 27.56 -7.81
C ASP A 91 21.57 27.31 -6.54
N SER A 92 22.89 27.18 -6.69
CA SER A 92 23.83 26.98 -5.58
C SER A 92 23.90 28.16 -4.60
N GLN A 93 23.33 29.32 -4.95
CA GLN A 93 23.26 30.53 -4.15
C GLN A 93 21.88 30.70 -3.47
N GLY A 94 20.92 29.77 -3.75
CA GLY A 94 19.58 29.80 -3.19
C GLY A 94 18.58 30.65 -4.00
N ASN A 95 18.94 31.18 -5.18
CA ASN A 95 18.02 31.93 -6.02
C ASN A 95 17.05 30.98 -6.73
N GLU A 96 15.77 31.31 -6.69
CA GLU A 96 14.72 30.55 -7.38
C GLU A 96 14.69 30.90 -8.88
N TYR A 97 14.68 29.86 -9.76
CA TYR A 97 14.68 30.10 -11.22
C TYR A 97 13.68 29.23 -11.99
N GLY A 98 12.81 28.52 -11.32
CA GLY A 98 11.79 27.70 -11.96
C GLY A 98 11.14 26.71 -11.00
N SER A 99 10.35 25.78 -11.54
CA SER A 99 9.72 24.72 -10.77
C SER A 99 9.76 23.40 -11.52
N PHE A 100 9.65 22.30 -10.77
CA PHE A 100 9.52 20.95 -11.31
C PHE A 100 8.61 20.11 -10.41
N GLY A 101 8.15 18.98 -10.93
CA GLY A 101 7.42 17.98 -10.18
C GLY A 101 8.01 16.60 -10.42
N THR A 102 7.71 15.69 -9.53
CA THR A 102 8.09 14.28 -9.64
C THR A 102 6.83 13.45 -9.91
N HIS A 103 6.89 12.58 -10.90
CA HIS A 103 5.78 11.73 -11.31
C HIS A 103 6.25 10.28 -11.37
N PHE A 104 5.62 9.40 -10.59
CA PHE A 104 5.89 7.97 -10.63
C PHE A 104 4.61 7.22 -10.98
N ILE A 105 4.73 6.18 -11.78
CA ILE A 105 3.64 5.30 -12.21
C ILE A 105 4.10 3.86 -12.02
N ASP A 106 3.26 3.04 -11.38
CA ASP A 106 3.41 1.59 -11.28
C ASP A 106 2.19 0.93 -11.93
N LEU A 107 2.43 0.07 -12.90
CA LEU A 107 1.42 -0.75 -13.57
C LEU A 107 1.65 -2.21 -13.18
N ALA A 108 0.62 -2.88 -12.67
CA ALA A 108 0.66 -4.27 -12.28
C ALA A 108 -0.39 -5.08 -13.04
N VAL A 109 -0.03 -6.29 -13.47
CA VAL A 109 -0.94 -7.29 -14.02
C VAL A 109 -0.71 -8.60 -13.30
N GLY A 110 -1.76 -9.22 -12.80
CA GLY A 110 -1.66 -10.43 -11.99
C GLY A 110 -2.69 -11.50 -12.33
N LYS A 111 -2.41 -12.71 -11.89
CA LYS A 111 -3.29 -13.87 -11.98
C LYS A 111 -3.28 -14.65 -10.69
N GLY A 112 -4.49 -15.06 -10.25
CA GLY A 112 -4.69 -16.04 -9.20
C GLY A 112 -5.05 -17.40 -9.76
N LEU A 113 -4.79 -18.44 -9.01
CA LEU A 113 -5.20 -19.81 -9.29
C LEU A 113 -5.31 -20.62 -7.99
N PHE A 114 -6.12 -21.66 -7.99
CA PHE A 114 -6.12 -22.60 -6.88
C PHE A 114 -5.23 -23.80 -7.18
N PHE A 115 -4.43 -24.17 -6.17
CA PHE A 115 -3.82 -25.48 -6.09
C PHE A 115 -4.42 -26.22 -4.90
N LYS A 116 -5.33 -27.14 -5.16
CA LYS A 116 -6.24 -27.70 -4.14
C LYS A 116 -7.02 -26.56 -3.46
N ASP A 117 -6.88 -26.41 -2.14
CA ASP A 117 -7.57 -25.38 -1.35
C ASP A 117 -6.70 -24.14 -1.08
N ILE A 118 -5.48 -24.10 -1.63
CA ILE A 118 -4.56 -22.98 -1.48
C ILE A 118 -4.71 -22.05 -2.67
N GLY A 119 -5.05 -20.80 -2.43
CA GLY A 119 -4.96 -19.73 -3.42
C GLY A 119 -3.49 -19.35 -3.62
N LEU A 120 -3.03 -19.40 -4.86
CA LEU A 120 -1.73 -18.94 -5.29
C LEU A 120 -1.91 -17.77 -6.24
N GLY A 121 -0.95 -16.86 -6.27
CA GLY A 121 -1.01 -15.73 -7.19
C GLY A 121 0.36 -15.18 -7.52
N PHE A 122 0.42 -14.55 -8.68
CA PHE A 122 1.58 -13.75 -9.08
C PHE A 122 1.13 -12.48 -9.76
N SER A 123 1.95 -11.43 -9.69
CA SER A 123 1.80 -10.24 -10.52
C SER A 123 3.13 -9.80 -11.09
N LEU A 124 3.08 -9.14 -12.24
CA LEU A 124 4.21 -8.48 -12.88
C LEU A 124 3.98 -6.99 -12.82
N LYS A 125 5.05 -6.23 -12.56
CA LYS A 125 5.03 -4.77 -12.43
C LYS A 125 5.98 -4.12 -13.41
N LEU A 126 5.51 -3.00 -13.99
CA LEU A 126 6.33 -2.07 -14.74
C LEU A 126 6.22 -0.70 -14.06
N ILE A 127 7.37 -0.13 -13.74
CA ILE A 127 7.49 1.10 -12.96
C ILE A 127 8.17 2.14 -13.81
N TYR A 128 7.60 3.34 -13.87
CA TYR A 128 8.16 4.51 -14.52
C TYR A 128 8.26 5.65 -13.52
N GLU A 129 9.44 6.21 -13.38
CA GLU A 129 9.71 7.36 -12.53
C GLU A 129 10.29 8.51 -13.35
N ARG A 130 9.83 9.71 -13.08
CA ARG A 130 10.34 10.93 -13.67
C ARG A 130 10.54 11.99 -12.60
N ILE A 131 11.76 12.51 -12.55
CA ILE A 131 12.16 13.63 -11.71
C ILE A 131 12.74 14.70 -12.63
N ASP A 132 12.02 15.80 -12.77
CA ASP A 132 12.37 16.88 -13.72
C ASP A 132 12.57 16.34 -15.15
N THR A 133 13.80 16.32 -15.63
CA THR A 133 14.21 15.85 -16.97
C THR A 133 14.69 14.41 -16.98
N LEU A 134 14.99 13.84 -15.84
CA LEU A 134 15.50 12.48 -15.69
C LEU A 134 14.37 11.47 -15.59
N SER A 135 14.57 10.27 -16.10
CA SER A 135 13.59 9.18 -16.00
C SER A 135 14.26 7.84 -15.71
N CYS A 136 13.57 7.02 -14.97
CA CYS A 136 13.95 5.65 -14.61
C CYS A 136 12.85 4.68 -14.99
N ILE A 137 13.20 3.45 -15.33
CA ILE A 137 12.26 2.36 -15.58
C ILE A 137 12.71 1.16 -14.73
N GLY A 138 11.79 0.63 -13.93
CA GLY A 138 11.97 -0.59 -13.17
C GLY A 138 10.98 -1.67 -13.60
N ALA A 139 11.31 -2.92 -13.32
CA ALA A 139 10.37 -4.03 -13.42
C ALA A 139 10.50 -4.95 -12.21
N GLY A 140 9.38 -5.53 -11.82
CA GLY A 140 9.31 -6.42 -10.68
C GLY A 140 8.16 -7.40 -10.75
N ALA A 141 8.09 -8.25 -9.75
CA ALA A 141 7.04 -9.23 -9.57
C ALA A 141 6.65 -9.35 -8.09
N ASP A 142 5.40 -9.75 -7.87
CA ASP A 142 4.91 -10.17 -6.55
C ASP A 142 4.46 -11.64 -6.62
N LEU A 143 4.66 -12.36 -5.54
CA LEU A 143 4.20 -13.73 -5.34
C LEU A 143 3.36 -13.79 -4.08
N GLY A 144 2.28 -14.55 -4.12
CA GLY A 144 1.38 -14.70 -2.98
C GLY A 144 0.84 -16.12 -2.82
N GLY A 145 0.61 -16.47 -1.57
CA GLY A 145 -0.12 -17.66 -1.16
C GLY A 145 -1.17 -17.29 -0.10
N MET A 146 -2.34 -17.91 -0.13
CA MET A 146 -3.40 -17.68 0.84
C MET A 146 -4.19 -18.95 1.09
N TYR A 147 -4.55 -19.19 2.33
CA TYR A 147 -5.39 -20.29 2.75
C TYR A 147 -6.47 -19.82 3.72
N TYR A 148 -7.68 -20.30 3.55
CA TYR A 148 -8.79 -20.06 4.45
C TYR A 148 -9.11 -21.34 5.25
N PHE A 149 -9.19 -21.19 6.56
CA PHE A 149 -9.57 -22.23 7.51
C PHE A 149 -11.05 -22.04 7.89
N PRO A 150 -12.01 -22.76 7.25
CA PRO A 150 -13.45 -22.54 7.47
C PRO A 150 -13.89 -22.72 8.91
N ASP A 151 -13.39 -23.77 9.59
CA ASP A 151 -13.75 -24.10 10.98
C ASP A 151 -13.40 -23.00 11.97
N TYR A 152 -12.46 -22.14 11.60
CA TYR A 152 -11.94 -21.07 12.45
C TYR A 152 -12.28 -19.67 11.94
N ASP A 153 -12.95 -19.52 10.78
CA ASP A 153 -13.08 -18.23 10.11
C ASP A 153 -11.75 -17.45 10.04
N LEU A 154 -10.66 -18.15 9.74
CA LEU A 154 -9.31 -17.63 9.75
C LEU A 154 -8.71 -17.68 8.34
N GLN A 155 -8.25 -16.56 7.85
CA GLN A 155 -7.41 -16.47 6.65
C GLN A 155 -5.94 -16.28 7.06
N VAL A 156 -5.05 -17.00 6.37
CA VAL A 156 -3.58 -16.84 6.54
C VAL A 156 -2.98 -16.67 5.16
N GLY A 157 -2.00 -15.81 5.04
CA GLY A 157 -1.32 -15.55 3.77
C GLY A 157 0.14 -15.23 3.93
N LEU A 158 0.88 -15.52 2.88
CA LEU A 158 2.28 -15.15 2.71
C LEU A 158 2.41 -14.40 1.39
N THR A 159 3.11 -13.27 1.42
CA THR A 159 3.34 -12.46 0.22
C THR A 159 4.78 -12.02 0.16
N LEU A 160 5.39 -12.11 -1.01
CA LEU A 160 6.68 -11.51 -1.31
C LEU A 160 6.48 -10.51 -2.45
N LYS A 161 6.64 -9.22 -2.13
CA LYS A 161 6.35 -8.09 -3.03
C LYS A 161 7.63 -7.44 -3.56
N ASN A 162 7.49 -6.78 -4.72
CA ASN A 162 8.50 -5.92 -5.30
C ASN A 162 9.85 -6.61 -5.54
N ILE A 163 9.83 -7.89 -5.96
CA ILE A 163 11.05 -8.60 -6.37
C ILE A 163 11.43 -8.07 -7.75
N GLY A 164 12.49 -7.28 -7.83
CA GLY A 164 12.86 -6.69 -9.12
C GLY A 164 14.01 -5.71 -9.05
N THR A 165 14.24 -5.05 -10.17
CA THR A 165 15.35 -4.11 -10.32
C THR A 165 15.07 -3.07 -11.40
N THR A 166 15.92 -2.05 -11.44
CA THR A 166 15.97 -1.04 -12.50
C THR A 166 16.37 -1.65 -13.83
N ILE A 167 15.58 -1.41 -14.87
CA ILE A 167 15.92 -1.71 -16.28
C ILE A 167 16.72 -0.54 -16.88
N LYS A 168 16.21 0.69 -16.72
CA LYS A 168 16.86 1.92 -17.14
C LYS A 168 17.02 2.83 -15.92
N PRO A 169 18.24 3.04 -15.42
CA PRO A 169 18.47 3.91 -14.25
C PRO A 169 18.36 5.39 -14.62
N PHE A 170 18.23 6.25 -13.63
CA PHE A 170 18.26 7.71 -13.80
C PHE A 170 19.58 8.20 -14.39
N ILE A 171 20.70 7.65 -13.93
CA ILE A 171 22.05 8.01 -14.38
C ILE A 171 22.81 6.76 -14.80
N SER A 172 23.41 6.01 -13.88
CA SER A 172 24.30 4.89 -14.21
C SER A 172 24.08 3.65 -13.33
N GLU A 173 23.66 3.82 -12.08
CA GLU A 173 23.53 2.73 -11.13
C GLU A 173 22.15 2.09 -11.19
N ARG A 174 22.12 0.76 -11.18
CA ARG A 174 20.88 -0.01 -11.08
C ARG A 174 20.58 -0.26 -9.62
N GLU A 175 19.33 -0.07 -9.25
CA GLU A 175 18.81 -0.27 -7.91
C GLU A 175 17.86 -1.45 -7.87
N ALA A 176 17.86 -2.19 -6.75
CA ALA A 176 16.86 -3.19 -6.49
C ALA A 176 15.55 -2.51 -6.07
N LEU A 177 14.41 -3.11 -6.37
CA LEU A 177 13.14 -2.65 -5.83
C LEU A 177 13.08 -2.94 -4.32
N PRO A 178 12.32 -2.14 -3.54
CA PRO A 178 12.17 -2.35 -2.10
C PRO A 178 11.26 -3.56 -1.83
N TYR A 179 11.83 -4.76 -1.85
CA TYR A 179 11.05 -5.96 -1.59
C TYR A 179 10.51 -5.98 -0.15
N GLU A 180 9.36 -6.61 0.02
CA GLU A 180 8.70 -6.77 1.31
C GLU A 180 8.15 -8.21 1.42
N LEU A 181 8.47 -8.89 2.53
CA LEU A 181 7.91 -10.19 2.89
C LEU A 181 6.87 -9.98 3.99
N ASP A 182 5.63 -10.37 3.72
CA ASP A 182 4.50 -10.26 4.65
C ASP A 182 3.97 -11.65 4.99
N LEU A 183 3.83 -11.93 6.28
CA LEU A 183 3.06 -13.04 6.82
C LEU A 183 1.82 -12.48 7.51
N SER A 184 0.64 -12.75 6.97
CA SER A 184 -0.62 -12.15 7.37
C SER A 184 -1.58 -13.19 7.93
N ALA A 185 -2.37 -12.79 8.92
CA ALA A 185 -3.49 -13.58 9.44
C ALA A 185 -4.68 -12.66 9.73
N VAL A 186 -5.90 -13.11 9.37
CA VAL A 186 -7.15 -12.39 9.65
C VAL A 186 -8.17 -13.35 10.22
N LYS A 187 -8.68 -13.02 11.39
CA LYS A 187 -9.77 -13.72 12.06
C LYS A 187 -11.05 -12.93 11.89
N HIS A 188 -12.07 -13.55 11.31
CA HIS A 188 -13.39 -12.98 11.19
C HIS A 188 -14.28 -13.34 12.40
N PHE A 189 -15.18 -12.44 12.74
CA PHE A 189 -16.17 -12.56 13.80
C PHE A 189 -17.52 -12.11 13.26
N ARG A 190 -18.60 -12.33 14.02
CA ARG A 190 -19.96 -11.98 13.60
C ARG A 190 -20.14 -10.50 13.21
N ALA A 191 -19.43 -9.59 13.87
CA ALA A 191 -19.59 -8.14 13.68
C ALA A 191 -18.30 -7.43 13.27
N GLY A 192 -17.30 -8.17 12.74
CA GLY A 192 -16.05 -7.56 12.32
C GLY A 192 -14.92 -8.56 12.18
N TRP A 193 -13.70 -8.05 12.20
CA TRP A 193 -12.47 -8.84 12.05
C TRP A 193 -11.29 -8.21 12.81
N ILE A 194 -10.29 -9.02 13.07
CA ILE A 194 -8.98 -8.57 13.55
C ILE A 194 -7.93 -9.20 12.64
N GLY A 195 -6.94 -8.41 12.23
CA GLY A 195 -5.83 -8.84 11.38
C GLY A 195 -4.48 -8.47 11.97
N LEU A 196 -3.49 -9.27 11.61
CA LEU A 196 -2.08 -9.10 11.98
C LEU A 196 -1.22 -9.40 10.76
N ASP A 197 -0.25 -8.54 10.48
CA ASP A 197 0.88 -8.81 9.58
C ASP A 197 2.18 -8.76 10.34
N LEU A 198 3.06 -9.71 10.07
CA LEU A 198 4.48 -9.63 10.35
C LEU A 198 5.20 -9.29 9.05
N VAL A 199 5.92 -8.20 9.05
CA VAL A 199 6.47 -7.59 7.84
C VAL A 199 7.98 -7.48 7.94
N LYS A 200 8.68 -7.94 6.91
CA LYS A 200 10.12 -7.72 6.74
C LYS A 200 10.39 -6.96 5.43
N PRO A 201 10.50 -5.63 5.48
CA PRO A 201 10.98 -4.85 4.35
C PRO A 201 12.48 -5.09 4.10
N ALA A 202 12.92 -4.87 2.85
CA ALA A 202 14.34 -4.98 2.47
C ALA A 202 15.25 -4.05 3.29
N LEU A 203 14.79 -2.81 3.51
CA LEU A 203 15.58 -1.70 4.02
C LEU A 203 15.27 -1.32 5.47
N ALA A 204 14.40 -2.07 6.15
CA ALA A 204 14.02 -1.80 7.53
C ALA A 204 14.02 -3.08 8.37
N ASP A 205 13.97 -2.92 9.69
CA ASP A 205 13.81 -4.02 10.61
C ASP A 205 12.43 -4.68 10.49
N PHE A 206 12.26 -5.83 11.14
CA PHE A 206 10.95 -6.45 11.24
C PHE A 206 9.95 -5.49 11.88
N GLY A 207 8.78 -5.44 11.28
CA GLY A 207 7.65 -4.68 11.77
C GLY A 207 6.41 -5.54 11.90
N ALA A 208 5.39 -4.95 12.54
CA ALA A 208 4.07 -5.53 12.64
C ALA A 208 3.01 -4.48 12.27
N ARG A 209 2.00 -4.92 11.55
CA ARG A 209 0.75 -4.18 11.35
C ARG A 209 -0.35 -4.95 12.06
N VAL A 210 -1.13 -4.28 12.85
CA VAL A 210 -2.30 -4.86 13.53
C VAL A 210 -3.47 -3.93 13.34
N GLY A 211 -4.64 -4.49 13.09
CA GLY A 211 -5.83 -3.68 12.93
C GLY A 211 -7.08 -4.53 12.95
N GLY A 212 -8.21 -3.85 12.82
CA GLY A 212 -9.50 -4.49 12.80
C GLY A 212 -10.61 -3.57 12.35
N GLY A 213 -11.75 -4.16 12.12
CA GLY A 213 -12.96 -3.47 11.74
C GLY A 213 -14.16 -3.97 12.53
N TYR A 214 -15.06 -3.04 12.80
CA TYR A 214 -16.34 -3.31 13.45
C TYR A 214 -17.49 -2.83 12.56
N GLU A 215 -18.36 -3.73 12.19
CA GLU A 215 -19.58 -3.43 11.43
C GLU A 215 -20.68 -2.96 12.40
N ILE A 216 -20.89 -1.64 12.47
CA ILE A 216 -21.95 -1.03 13.31
C ILE A 216 -23.31 -1.54 12.82
N ASN A 217 -23.48 -1.60 11.50
CA ASN A 217 -24.65 -2.13 10.83
C ASN A 217 -24.27 -2.50 9.38
N ARG A 218 -25.27 -2.83 8.54
CA ARG A 218 -25.03 -3.22 7.13
C ARG A 218 -24.45 -2.09 6.28
N LEU A 219 -24.59 -0.83 6.70
CA LEU A 219 -24.16 0.35 5.94
C LEU A 219 -22.80 0.88 6.43
N PHE A 220 -22.50 0.76 7.72
CA PHE A 220 -21.37 1.45 8.34
C PHE A 220 -20.38 0.51 8.99
N CYS A 221 -19.11 0.75 8.74
CA CYS A 221 -17.98 0.03 9.32
C CYS A 221 -16.96 1.03 9.89
N LEU A 222 -16.48 0.79 11.11
CA LEU A 222 -15.34 1.50 11.69
C LEU A 222 -14.11 0.62 11.59
N ARG A 223 -12.94 1.24 11.37
CA ARG A 223 -11.65 0.56 11.31
C ARG A 223 -10.62 1.31 12.12
N ALA A 224 -9.70 0.57 12.71
CA ALA A 224 -8.53 1.14 13.34
C ALA A 224 -7.35 0.20 13.14
N SER A 225 -6.17 0.76 12.97
CA SER A 225 -4.95 -0.02 12.82
C SER A 225 -3.74 0.69 13.41
N TYR A 226 -2.69 -0.09 13.64
CA TYR A 226 -1.37 0.39 14.00
C TYR A 226 -0.32 -0.28 13.12
N ASN A 227 0.61 0.51 12.60
CA ASN A 227 1.76 0.06 11.82
C ASN A 227 3.06 0.49 12.51
N SER A 228 3.79 -0.48 13.05
CA SER A 228 5.03 -0.22 13.80
C SER A 228 6.15 0.34 12.93
N LEU A 229 6.15 0.06 11.62
CA LEU A 229 7.17 0.58 10.68
C LEU A 229 7.13 2.11 10.57
N LEU A 230 5.96 2.73 10.78
CA LEU A 230 5.81 4.18 10.75
C LEU A 230 6.36 4.86 12.01
N SER A 231 6.77 4.11 13.03
CA SER A 231 7.41 4.68 14.22
C SER A 231 8.71 5.43 13.92
N SER A 232 9.39 5.08 12.82
CA SER A 232 10.57 5.78 12.32
C SER A 232 10.28 7.21 11.84
N MET A 233 9.03 7.54 11.56
CA MET A 233 8.59 8.89 11.18
C MET A 233 8.35 9.83 12.38
N ARG A 234 8.55 9.35 13.60
CA ARG A 234 8.45 10.17 14.82
C ARG A 234 9.57 11.21 14.85
N THR A 235 9.20 12.47 15.03
CA THR A 235 10.17 13.58 15.10
C THR A 235 10.69 13.84 16.50
N GLY A 236 9.95 13.39 17.53
CA GLY A 236 10.22 13.65 18.94
C GLY A 236 9.90 15.08 19.38
N GLY A 237 9.38 15.91 18.49
CA GLY A 237 9.03 17.31 18.78
C GLY A 237 7.69 17.47 19.52
N ASN A 238 6.80 16.47 19.40
CA ASN A 238 5.46 16.49 19.96
C ASN A 238 5.21 15.26 20.84
N GLY A 239 4.65 15.46 22.04
CA GLY A 239 4.30 14.34 22.94
C GLY A 239 3.26 13.36 22.33
N LEU A 240 2.47 13.80 21.35
CA LEU A 240 1.53 12.96 20.62
C LEU A 240 2.18 12.08 19.53
N ASP A 241 3.46 12.28 19.21
CA ASP A 241 4.22 11.51 18.23
C ASP A 241 4.20 9.98 18.51
N ILE A 242 3.98 9.60 19.78
CA ILE A 242 3.80 8.18 20.15
C ILE A 242 2.64 7.52 19.40
N LEU A 243 1.66 8.30 18.94
CA LEU A 243 0.51 7.83 18.17
C LEU A 243 0.82 7.68 16.66
N THR A 244 2.01 8.08 16.20
CA THR A 244 2.44 7.85 14.81
C THR A 244 2.44 6.36 14.51
N GLY A 245 1.78 6.00 13.42
CA GLY A 245 1.50 4.61 13.05
C GLY A 245 0.04 4.21 13.26
N ILE A 246 -0.72 4.94 14.06
CA ILE A 246 -2.17 4.72 14.20
C ILE A 246 -2.87 5.27 12.95
N THR A 247 -3.84 4.52 12.46
CA THR A 247 -4.78 4.94 11.42
C THR A 247 -6.20 4.64 11.88
N VAL A 248 -7.10 5.59 11.66
CA VAL A 248 -8.53 5.38 11.86
C VAL A 248 -9.24 5.45 10.53
N GLY A 249 -10.30 4.67 10.37
CA GLY A 249 -11.05 4.58 9.13
C GLY A 249 -12.54 4.42 9.35
N PHE A 250 -13.29 4.81 8.33
CA PHE A 250 -14.74 4.71 8.28
C PHE A 250 -15.17 4.27 6.88
N GLY A 251 -16.06 3.29 6.81
CA GLY A 251 -16.59 2.75 5.55
C GLY A 251 -18.09 2.86 5.46
N ILE A 252 -18.58 3.18 4.26
CA ILE A 252 -20.00 3.20 3.89
C ILE A 252 -20.20 2.13 2.81
N LYS A 253 -21.09 1.16 3.08
CA LYS A 253 -21.39 0.04 2.17
C LYS A 253 -22.80 0.20 1.64
N VAL A 254 -22.94 0.54 0.36
CA VAL A 254 -24.23 0.61 -0.35
C VAL A 254 -24.07 -0.21 -1.62
N SER A 255 -24.37 -1.52 -1.52
CA SER A 255 -24.14 -2.49 -2.62
C SER A 255 -24.66 -1.96 -3.97
N PRO A 256 -23.86 -2.04 -5.05
CA PRO A 256 -22.52 -2.63 -5.15
C PRO A 256 -21.37 -1.68 -4.81
N LEU A 257 -21.64 -0.49 -4.27
CA LEU A 257 -20.68 0.56 -3.98
C LEU A 257 -20.22 0.51 -2.53
N ASN A 258 -18.90 0.54 -2.29
CA ASN A 258 -18.28 0.78 -1.00
C ASN A 258 -17.41 2.05 -1.10
N VAL A 259 -17.55 2.92 -0.12
CA VAL A 259 -16.72 4.14 0.00
C VAL A 259 -16.05 4.13 1.36
N ASP A 260 -14.74 4.26 1.37
CA ASP A 260 -13.93 4.20 2.57
C ASP A 260 -13.09 5.47 2.73
N PHE A 261 -13.00 5.93 3.96
CA PHE A 261 -12.16 7.04 4.38
C PHE A 261 -11.17 6.55 5.42
N SER A 262 -9.95 7.05 5.40
CA SER A 262 -9.02 6.84 6.51
C SER A 262 -8.11 8.04 6.72
N TYR A 263 -7.69 8.22 7.98
CA TYR A 263 -6.77 9.27 8.39
C TYR A 263 -5.65 8.68 9.25
N ALA A 264 -4.42 8.99 8.87
CA ALA A 264 -3.20 8.64 9.60
C ALA A 264 -2.48 9.93 10.03
N PRO A 265 -2.42 10.26 11.33
CA PRO A 265 -1.68 11.41 11.81
C PRO A 265 -0.17 11.14 11.77
N TYR A 266 0.60 12.10 11.27
CA TYR A 266 2.06 12.13 11.33
C TYR A 266 2.57 13.36 12.09
N PHE A 267 1.66 14.03 12.81
CA PHE A 267 1.84 15.18 13.68
C PHE A 267 2.64 16.32 13.04
N ASP A 268 3.92 16.50 13.37
CA ASP A 268 4.75 17.57 12.83
C ASP A 268 4.97 17.48 11.32
N LEU A 269 4.80 16.29 10.75
CA LEU A 269 4.86 16.06 9.30
C LEU A 269 3.50 16.24 8.61
N GLY A 270 2.42 16.48 9.39
CA GLY A 270 1.05 16.59 8.87
C GLY A 270 0.24 15.31 9.04
N GLY A 271 -0.50 14.90 8.03
CA GLY A 271 -1.31 13.69 8.07
C GLY A 271 -1.68 13.18 6.67
N GLY A 272 -2.01 11.91 6.58
CA GLY A 272 -2.49 11.27 5.35
C GLY A 272 -4.01 11.08 5.37
N LEU A 273 -4.72 11.77 4.49
CA LEU A 273 -6.16 11.58 4.27
C LEU A 273 -6.38 10.75 3.00
N ARG A 274 -7.11 9.65 3.12
CA ARG A 274 -7.40 8.74 2.01
C ARG A 274 -8.91 8.61 1.79
N ILE A 275 -9.26 8.49 0.52
CA ILE A 275 -10.62 8.13 0.08
C ILE A 275 -10.47 6.99 -0.91
N SER A 276 -11.23 5.92 -0.72
CA SER A 276 -11.29 4.79 -1.65
C SER A 276 -12.72 4.49 -2.03
N VAL A 277 -12.90 4.07 -3.26
CA VAL A 277 -14.17 3.61 -3.82
C VAL A 277 -13.94 2.24 -4.42
N ASN A 278 -14.84 1.32 -4.11
CA ASN A 278 -14.85 -0.03 -4.66
C ASN A 278 -16.26 -0.37 -5.13
N ILE A 279 -16.37 -0.88 -6.35
CA ILE A 279 -17.63 -1.32 -6.95
C ILE A 279 -17.46 -2.78 -7.32
N GLY A 280 -18.30 -3.65 -6.75
CA GLY A 280 -18.26 -5.09 -7.03
C GLY A 280 -18.76 -5.91 -5.84
N GLY A 281 -18.74 -7.24 -6.00
CA GLY A 281 -19.18 -8.21 -5.01
C GLY A 281 -20.47 -8.90 -5.36
#